data_7fd356a4233c691bc93c3a4577967590
#
_entry.id   7fd356a4233c691bc93c3a4577967590
#
_cell.length_a   1.000
_cell.length_b   1.000
_cell.length_c   1.000
_cell.angle_alpha   90.00
_cell.angle_beta   90.00
_cell.angle_gamma   90.00
#
_symmetry.space_group_name_H-M   'P 1'
#
loop_
_entity.id
_entity.type
_entity.pdbx_description
1 polymer ?
#
loop_
_entity_poly.entity_id
_entity_poly.type
_entity_poly.pdbx_seq_one_letter_code
_entity_poly.pdbx_strand_id
1 'polypeptide(L)'
;MNVPEVNIKQLLEAGVHLGHKTLRWNPKMKKYIFGEKNSIHIIDLTQTVTFFKTALNEIHKCVSRGGKILIVSTKKQASEQVSLLAKETDQFFVNYRWLGGMLTNWNTIQNSIKRMKKLEDQLSKDDIGFTKKEILKQGKEKEKLQRSLGGIADMKKLPQLIFIIDTNIESLAVAEAKKLNIPIVAILDTNSDPTDIHFPIPGNDDARRSINLYCDLLKNTIINASKFIEIKPIDDSKEKSKNKKLNAETVVKKTEEKSI
;
A
#
# COMPACT_ATOMS: atom_id res chain seq x y z
N MET A 1 -19.76 -12.60 -4.70
CA MET A 1 -18.55 -11.74 -4.74
C MET A 1 -18.10 -11.71 -6.19
N ASN A 2 -18.13 -10.56 -6.84
CA ASN A 2 -17.76 -10.45 -8.26
C ASN A 2 -16.27 -10.10 -8.37
N VAL A 3 -15.42 -11.10 -8.11
CA VAL A 3 -13.98 -10.97 -8.30
C VAL A 3 -13.67 -11.34 -9.74
N PRO A 4 -12.81 -10.59 -10.46
CA PRO A 4 -12.47 -10.89 -11.85
C PRO A 4 -11.86 -12.30 -11.97
N GLU A 5 -12.26 -13.00 -13.03
CA GLU A 5 -11.68 -14.32 -13.31
C GLU A 5 -10.25 -14.18 -13.81
N VAL A 6 -9.36 -14.94 -13.16
CA VAL A 6 -7.95 -15.02 -13.55
C VAL A 6 -7.80 -16.21 -14.49
N ASN A 7 -7.43 -15.94 -15.76
CA ASN A 7 -7.28 -16.96 -16.78
C ASN A 7 -5.79 -17.29 -16.97
N ILE A 8 -5.46 -18.58 -17.01
CA ILE A 8 -4.09 -19.08 -17.25
C ILE A 8 -3.53 -18.56 -18.58
N LYS A 9 -4.35 -18.47 -19.63
CA LYS A 9 -3.92 -17.97 -20.94
C LYS A 9 -3.44 -16.51 -20.86
N GLN A 10 -4.18 -15.66 -20.16
CA GLN A 10 -3.78 -14.26 -19.93
C GLN A 10 -2.47 -14.14 -19.14
N LEU A 11 -2.29 -14.97 -18.11
CA LEU A 11 -1.05 -15.02 -17.33
C LEU A 11 0.15 -15.44 -18.18
N LEU A 12 -0.06 -16.43 -19.06
CA LEU A 12 0.98 -16.91 -19.96
C LEU A 12 1.38 -15.85 -20.98
N GLU A 13 0.40 -15.19 -21.63
CA GLU A 13 0.62 -14.11 -22.61
C GLU A 13 1.31 -12.88 -21.98
N ALA A 14 1.00 -12.58 -20.75
CA ALA A 14 1.67 -11.52 -20.00
C ALA A 14 3.09 -11.89 -19.53
N GLY A 15 3.48 -13.16 -19.60
CA GLY A 15 4.81 -13.62 -19.19
C GLY A 15 4.97 -13.81 -17.68
N VAL A 16 3.87 -14.03 -16.95
CA VAL A 16 3.87 -14.25 -15.48
C VAL A 16 4.64 -15.51 -15.08
N HIS A 17 4.73 -16.49 -15.95
CA HIS A 17 5.43 -17.76 -15.72
C HIS A 17 6.96 -17.66 -15.74
N LEU A 18 7.52 -16.56 -16.24
CA LEU A 18 8.96 -16.36 -16.33
C LEU A 18 9.49 -15.85 -15.00
N GLY A 19 10.36 -16.63 -14.37
CA GLY A 19 11.08 -16.21 -13.17
C GLY A 19 12.50 -15.76 -13.47
N HIS A 20 13.32 -15.73 -12.44
CA HIS A 20 14.73 -15.36 -12.53
C HIS A 20 15.62 -16.54 -12.97
N LYS A 21 16.88 -16.21 -13.28
CA LYS A 21 17.92 -17.22 -13.60
C LYS A 21 18.13 -18.18 -12.43
N THR A 22 18.41 -19.44 -12.75
CA THR A 22 18.60 -20.52 -11.77
C THR A 22 19.66 -20.20 -10.69
N LEU A 23 20.65 -19.39 -11.00
CA LEU A 23 21.68 -18.96 -10.03
C LEU A 23 21.19 -17.97 -8.97
N ARG A 24 20.02 -17.35 -9.16
CA ARG A 24 19.51 -16.28 -8.28
C ARG A 24 18.22 -16.67 -7.54
N TRP A 25 17.87 -17.92 -7.52
CA TRP A 25 16.63 -18.36 -6.90
C TRP A 25 16.74 -18.50 -5.38
N ASN A 26 15.58 -18.46 -4.72
CA ASN A 26 15.46 -18.78 -3.30
C ASN A 26 14.94 -20.22 -3.14
N PRO A 27 15.62 -21.10 -2.38
CA PRO A 27 15.18 -22.49 -2.17
C PRO A 27 13.76 -22.61 -1.59
N LYS A 28 13.30 -21.63 -0.81
CA LYS A 28 11.94 -21.59 -0.27
C LYS A 28 10.85 -21.45 -1.33
N MET A 29 11.21 -20.97 -2.53
CA MET A 29 10.31 -20.86 -3.69
C MET A 29 10.16 -22.17 -4.46
N LYS A 30 10.92 -23.24 -4.12
CA LYS A 30 10.89 -24.54 -4.82
C LYS A 30 9.48 -25.06 -5.07
N LYS A 31 8.58 -24.91 -4.12
CA LYS A 31 7.18 -25.40 -4.22
C LYS A 31 6.32 -24.69 -5.26
N TYR A 32 6.74 -23.50 -5.72
CA TYR A 32 6.03 -22.70 -6.72
C TYR A 32 6.67 -22.79 -8.11
N ILE A 33 7.81 -23.48 -8.24
CA ILE A 33 8.54 -23.62 -9.50
C ILE A 33 8.08 -24.91 -10.18
N PHE A 34 7.60 -24.78 -11.43
CA PHE A 34 7.22 -25.90 -12.28
C PHE A 34 8.44 -26.63 -12.85
N GLY A 35 9.47 -25.87 -13.25
CA GLY A 35 10.68 -26.41 -13.88
C GLY A 35 11.63 -25.33 -14.30
N GLU A 36 12.60 -25.69 -15.16
CA GLU A 36 13.54 -24.74 -15.74
C GLU A 36 13.62 -24.86 -17.25
N LYS A 37 13.87 -23.76 -17.94
CA LYS A 37 14.15 -23.72 -19.37
C LYS A 37 15.15 -22.60 -19.66
N ASN A 38 16.21 -22.94 -20.40
CA ASN A 38 17.28 -21.98 -20.74
C ASN A 38 17.88 -21.28 -19.50
N SER A 39 18.11 -22.01 -18.42
CA SER A 39 18.63 -21.49 -17.15
C SER A 39 17.74 -20.43 -16.51
N ILE A 40 16.43 -20.43 -16.79
CA ILE A 40 15.41 -19.58 -16.19
C ILE A 40 14.39 -20.50 -15.53
N HIS A 41 13.99 -20.20 -14.29
CA HIS A 41 12.91 -20.90 -13.63
C HIS A 41 11.56 -20.54 -14.23
N ILE A 42 10.69 -21.55 -14.33
CA ILE A 42 9.31 -21.39 -14.79
C ILE A 42 8.39 -21.58 -13.58
N ILE A 43 7.56 -20.57 -13.33
CA ILE A 43 6.59 -20.56 -12.23
C ILE A 43 5.35 -21.35 -12.63
N ASP A 44 4.78 -22.11 -11.70
CA ASP A 44 3.54 -22.87 -11.89
C ASP A 44 2.32 -21.94 -11.87
N LEU A 45 1.77 -21.68 -13.05
CA LEU A 45 0.59 -20.81 -13.23
C LEU A 45 -0.69 -21.38 -12.61
N THR A 46 -0.81 -22.68 -12.42
CA THR A 46 -1.98 -23.29 -11.78
C THR A 46 -2.08 -22.89 -10.31
N GLN A 47 -0.94 -22.92 -9.64
CA GLN A 47 -0.83 -22.39 -8.28
C GLN A 47 -1.03 -20.87 -8.25
N THR A 48 -0.41 -20.13 -9.18
CA THR A 48 -0.56 -18.66 -9.28
C THR A 48 -2.03 -18.26 -9.35
N VAL A 49 -2.85 -18.91 -10.19
CA VAL A 49 -4.29 -18.61 -10.29
C VAL A 49 -5.00 -18.78 -8.95
N THR A 50 -4.70 -19.87 -8.25
CA THR A 50 -5.33 -20.19 -6.95
C THR A 50 -4.99 -19.15 -5.89
N PHE A 51 -3.69 -18.83 -5.75
CA PHE A 51 -3.21 -17.82 -4.81
C PHE A 51 -3.70 -16.41 -5.17
N PHE A 52 -3.73 -16.09 -6.47
CA PHE A 52 -4.24 -14.81 -6.93
C PHE A 52 -5.71 -14.62 -6.59
N LYS A 53 -6.56 -15.63 -6.83
CA LYS A 53 -7.98 -15.59 -6.45
C LYS A 53 -8.16 -15.39 -4.94
N THR A 54 -7.37 -16.08 -4.13
CA THR A 54 -7.40 -15.92 -2.67
C THR A 54 -7.03 -14.49 -2.26
N ALA A 55 -5.96 -13.96 -2.82
CA ALA A 55 -5.51 -12.60 -2.56
C ALA A 55 -6.54 -11.54 -2.99
N LEU A 56 -7.13 -11.67 -4.19
CA LEU A 56 -8.18 -10.76 -4.67
C LEU A 56 -9.43 -10.81 -3.78
N ASN A 57 -9.79 -11.98 -3.26
CA ASN A 57 -10.90 -12.10 -2.31
C ASN A 57 -10.63 -11.33 -1.00
N GLU A 58 -9.43 -11.39 -0.46
CA GLU A 58 -9.07 -10.63 0.75
C GLU A 58 -9.01 -9.12 0.49
N ILE A 59 -8.51 -8.71 -0.66
CA ILE A 59 -8.55 -7.31 -1.12
C ILE A 59 -10.00 -6.83 -1.21
N HIS A 60 -10.87 -7.62 -1.86
CA HIS A 60 -12.29 -7.31 -1.96
C HIS A 60 -12.96 -7.17 -0.59
N LYS A 61 -12.70 -8.10 0.35
CA LYS A 61 -13.23 -8.03 1.73
C LYS A 61 -12.72 -6.80 2.48
N CYS A 62 -11.45 -6.44 2.31
CA CYS A 62 -10.87 -5.26 2.94
C CYS A 62 -11.57 -3.98 2.47
N VAL A 63 -11.68 -3.80 1.13
CA VAL A 63 -12.27 -2.60 0.54
C VAL A 63 -13.78 -2.52 0.79
N SER A 64 -14.53 -3.62 0.69
CA SER A 64 -15.98 -3.64 0.95
C SER A 64 -16.34 -3.26 2.39
N ARG A 65 -15.40 -3.40 3.33
CA ARG A 65 -15.54 -2.92 4.73
C ARG A 65 -15.12 -1.46 4.91
N GLY A 66 -14.80 -0.74 3.83
CA GLY A 66 -14.29 0.63 3.87
C GLY A 66 -12.81 0.72 4.24
N GLY A 67 -12.07 -0.39 4.19
CA GLY A 67 -10.63 -0.43 4.43
C GLY A 67 -9.85 0.19 3.28
N LYS A 68 -8.70 0.79 3.59
CA LYS A 68 -7.77 1.35 2.60
C LYS A 68 -6.55 0.45 2.43
N ILE A 69 -6.09 0.36 1.20
CA ILE A 69 -4.93 -0.43 0.79
C ILE A 69 -3.76 0.50 0.51
N LEU A 70 -2.57 0.10 0.90
CA LEU A 70 -1.32 0.73 0.49
C LEU A 70 -0.64 -0.12 -0.58
N ILE A 71 -0.45 0.44 -1.76
CA ILE A 71 0.19 -0.21 -2.90
C ILE A 71 1.65 0.24 -2.95
N VAL A 72 2.59 -0.70 -2.91
CA VAL A 72 4.01 -0.41 -2.79
C VAL A 72 4.78 -1.07 -3.92
N SER A 73 5.50 -0.27 -4.69
CA SER A 73 6.54 -0.73 -5.60
C SER A 73 7.42 0.41 -6.04
N THR A 74 8.69 0.35 -5.73
CA THR A 74 9.69 1.34 -6.16
C THR A 74 10.41 0.96 -7.45
N LYS A 75 10.06 -0.21 -8.04
CA LYS A 75 10.57 -0.62 -9.37
C LYS A 75 10.15 0.39 -10.44
N LYS A 76 11.11 0.81 -11.28
CA LYS A 76 10.84 1.74 -12.39
C LYS A 76 9.75 1.24 -13.35
N GLN A 77 9.69 -0.08 -13.57
CA GLN A 77 8.70 -0.72 -14.43
C GLN A 77 7.27 -0.63 -13.88
N ALA A 78 7.12 -0.59 -12.56
CA ALA A 78 5.83 -0.59 -11.86
C ALA A 78 5.39 0.80 -11.40
N SER A 79 6.32 1.73 -11.22
CA SER A 79 6.11 3.04 -10.58
C SER A 79 4.93 3.84 -11.17
N GLU A 80 4.82 3.88 -12.49
CA GLU A 80 3.75 4.60 -13.19
C GLU A 80 2.41 3.91 -13.00
N GLN A 81 2.35 2.59 -13.22
CA GLN A 81 1.12 1.80 -13.13
C GLN A 81 0.55 1.78 -11.71
N VAL A 82 1.41 1.67 -10.70
CA VAL A 82 1.01 1.75 -9.28
C VAL A 82 0.40 3.11 -8.96
N SER A 83 0.98 4.20 -9.47
CA SER A 83 0.43 5.54 -9.27
C SER A 83 -0.93 5.73 -9.94
N LEU A 84 -1.09 5.24 -11.17
CA LEU A 84 -2.36 5.29 -11.91
C LEU A 84 -3.43 4.47 -11.19
N LEU A 85 -3.14 3.22 -10.86
CA LEU A 85 -4.04 2.33 -10.14
C LEU A 85 -4.56 2.97 -8.84
N ALA A 86 -3.66 3.50 -8.03
CA ALA A 86 -4.01 4.07 -6.73
C ALA A 86 -4.88 5.33 -6.87
N LYS A 87 -4.58 6.21 -7.83
CA LYS A 87 -5.37 7.41 -8.11
C LYS A 87 -6.78 7.08 -8.60
N GLU A 88 -6.91 6.10 -9.51
CA GLU A 88 -8.20 5.69 -10.07
C GLU A 88 -9.10 4.95 -9.08
N THR A 89 -8.48 4.33 -8.06
CA THR A 89 -9.20 3.54 -7.06
C THR A 89 -9.30 4.21 -5.69
N ASP A 90 -8.81 5.46 -5.55
CA ASP A 90 -8.75 6.20 -4.28
C ASP A 90 -8.05 5.40 -3.17
N GLN A 91 -6.91 4.77 -3.54
CA GLN A 91 -6.05 4.05 -2.62
C GLN A 91 -4.72 4.80 -2.43
N PHE A 92 -3.93 4.38 -1.43
CA PHE A 92 -2.62 4.97 -1.15
C PHE A 92 -1.52 4.23 -1.90
N PHE A 93 -0.42 4.92 -2.20
CA PHE A 93 0.70 4.30 -2.89
C PHE A 93 2.06 4.87 -2.48
N VAL A 94 3.10 4.05 -2.66
CA VAL A 94 4.51 4.43 -2.60
C VAL A 94 5.20 3.86 -3.83
N ASN A 95 5.64 4.75 -4.73
CA ASN A 95 6.17 4.36 -6.04
C ASN A 95 7.58 4.89 -6.33
N TYR A 96 8.22 5.56 -5.38
CA TYR A 96 9.55 6.14 -5.58
C TYR A 96 10.60 5.57 -4.63
N ARG A 97 10.41 5.73 -3.33
CA ARG A 97 11.31 5.21 -2.30
C ARG A 97 10.55 4.99 -1.00
N TRP A 98 10.70 3.82 -0.42
CA TRP A 98 10.25 3.57 0.93
C TRP A 98 11.18 4.26 1.93
N LEU A 99 10.64 5.10 2.80
CA LEU A 99 11.40 5.71 3.88
C LEU A 99 11.31 4.82 5.11
N GLY A 100 12.45 4.53 5.76
CA GLY A 100 12.44 3.75 7.00
C GLY A 100 11.56 4.41 8.06
N GLY A 101 10.70 3.60 8.70
CA GLY A 101 9.72 4.08 9.68
C GLY A 101 8.43 4.64 9.06
N MET A 102 8.16 4.41 7.77
CA MET A 102 6.98 4.96 7.10
C MET A 102 5.66 4.54 7.75
N LEU A 103 5.60 3.33 8.30
CA LEU A 103 4.45 2.84 9.06
C LEU A 103 4.73 2.81 10.55
N THR A 104 5.88 2.33 10.97
CA THR A 104 6.25 2.16 12.38
C THR A 104 6.50 3.47 13.11
N ASN A 105 6.90 4.53 12.40
CA ASN A 105 7.07 5.88 12.93
C ASN A 105 6.17 6.90 12.21
N TRP A 106 4.89 6.55 12.12
CA TRP A 106 3.90 7.32 11.38
C TRP A 106 3.80 8.79 11.83
N ASN A 107 3.95 9.07 13.13
CA ASN A 107 3.90 10.45 13.64
C ASN A 107 4.97 11.35 13.02
N THR A 108 6.19 10.85 12.85
CA THR A 108 7.29 11.60 12.19
C THR A 108 7.01 11.80 10.70
N ILE A 109 6.45 10.79 10.04
CA ILE A 109 6.05 10.88 8.63
C ILE A 109 4.92 11.91 8.46
N GLN A 110 3.93 11.94 9.35
CA GLN A 110 2.88 12.96 9.35
C GLN A 110 3.44 14.39 9.47
N ASN A 111 4.46 14.60 10.30
CA ASN A 111 5.12 15.90 10.41
C ASN A 111 5.81 16.30 9.10
N SER A 112 6.42 15.34 8.40
CA SER A 112 7.02 15.56 7.08
C SER A 112 5.95 15.89 6.02
N ILE A 113 4.80 15.22 6.07
CA ILE A 113 3.63 15.53 5.21
C ILE A 113 3.09 16.92 5.50
N LYS A 114 2.94 17.30 6.78
CA LYS A 114 2.53 18.67 7.17
C LYS A 114 3.51 19.72 6.65
N ARG A 115 4.82 19.44 6.73
CA ARG A 115 5.86 20.31 6.16
C ARG A 115 5.72 20.44 4.65
N MET A 116 5.49 19.35 3.94
CA MET A 116 5.26 19.35 2.50
C MET A 116 4.05 20.24 2.12
N LYS A 117 2.91 20.06 2.80
CA LYS A 117 1.70 20.88 2.58
C LYS A 117 1.95 22.36 2.91
N LYS A 118 2.68 22.65 3.98
CA LYS A 118 3.07 24.02 4.34
C LYS A 118 3.95 24.69 3.26
N LEU A 119 4.92 23.95 2.71
CA LEU A 119 5.74 24.44 1.60
C LEU A 119 4.90 24.68 0.34
N GLU A 120 3.91 23.84 0.08
CA GLU A 120 2.98 24.01 -1.02
C GLU A 120 2.13 25.27 -0.87
N ASP A 121 1.54 25.50 0.32
CA ASP A 121 0.77 26.69 0.65
C ASP A 121 1.64 27.97 0.61
N GLN A 122 2.91 27.88 0.99
CA GLN A 122 3.83 29.01 0.92
C GLN A 122 4.19 29.35 -0.53
N LEU A 123 4.50 28.37 -1.36
CA LEU A 123 4.88 28.56 -2.76
C LEU A 123 3.71 28.94 -3.68
N SER A 124 2.46 28.75 -3.24
CA SER A 124 1.26 29.15 -3.99
C SER A 124 0.87 30.61 -3.80
N LYS A 125 1.48 31.34 -2.85
CA LYS A 125 1.20 32.76 -2.59
C LYS A 125 2.14 33.64 -3.40
N ASP A 126 1.61 34.60 -4.12
CA ASP A 126 2.39 35.48 -5.02
C ASP A 126 3.27 36.50 -4.28
N ASP A 127 2.97 36.83 -3.02
CA ASP A 127 3.68 37.87 -2.24
C ASP A 127 4.34 37.26 -0.99
N ILE A 128 5.43 36.51 -1.20
CA ILE A 128 6.05 35.69 -0.15
C ILE A 128 7.19 36.41 0.58
N GLY A 129 7.69 37.55 0.08
CA GLY A 129 8.83 38.27 0.68
C GLY A 129 10.16 37.43 0.67
N PHE A 130 10.19 36.28 0.00
CA PHE A 130 11.39 35.45 -0.12
C PHE A 130 12.25 35.83 -1.31
N THR A 131 13.57 35.63 -1.16
CA THR A 131 14.50 35.78 -2.27
C THR A 131 14.31 34.66 -3.31
N LYS A 132 14.64 34.92 -4.57
CA LYS A 132 14.59 33.91 -5.65
C LYS A 132 15.35 32.62 -5.30
N LYS A 133 16.47 32.71 -4.59
CA LYS A 133 17.27 31.56 -4.14
C LYS A 133 16.52 30.72 -3.11
N GLU A 134 15.80 31.33 -2.19
CA GLU A 134 15.00 30.62 -1.17
C GLU A 134 13.79 29.91 -1.80
N ILE A 135 13.11 30.55 -2.75
CA ILE A 135 12.02 29.95 -3.50
C ILE A 135 12.49 28.69 -4.23
N LEU A 136 13.62 28.75 -4.93
CA LEU A 136 14.20 27.58 -5.60
C LEU A 136 14.58 26.46 -4.63
N LYS A 137 15.13 26.82 -3.45
CA LYS A 137 15.48 25.82 -2.41
C LYS A 137 14.24 25.12 -1.85
N GLN A 138 13.22 25.90 -1.52
CA GLN A 138 11.94 25.37 -1.01
C GLN A 138 11.21 24.53 -2.07
N GLY A 139 11.24 24.95 -3.32
CA GLY A 139 10.67 24.20 -4.44
C GLY A 139 11.32 22.82 -4.61
N LYS A 140 12.65 22.76 -4.56
CA LYS A 140 13.38 21.47 -4.59
C LYS A 140 13.08 20.58 -3.40
N GLU A 141 12.93 21.17 -2.21
CA GLU A 141 12.55 20.43 -0.99
C GLU A 141 11.14 19.89 -1.11
N LYS A 142 10.17 20.71 -1.54
CA LYS A 142 8.78 20.28 -1.80
C LYS A 142 8.76 19.12 -2.80
N GLU A 143 9.45 19.24 -3.93
CA GLU A 143 9.49 18.22 -4.96
C GLU A 143 10.03 16.88 -4.43
N LYS A 144 11.10 16.92 -3.63
CA LYS A 144 11.67 15.72 -2.99
C LYS A 144 10.67 15.05 -2.05
N LEU A 145 9.97 15.82 -1.22
CA LEU A 145 8.95 15.30 -0.30
C LEU A 145 7.74 14.77 -1.07
N GLN A 146 7.28 15.47 -2.10
CA GLN A 146 6.16 15.07 -2.93
C GLN A 146 6.42 13.75 -3.66
N ARG A 147 7.60 13.52 -4.18
CA ARG A 147 7.97 12.23 -4.82
C ARG A 147 7.91 11.07 -3.85
N SER A 148 8.29 11.26 -2.59
CA SER A 148 8.38 10.18 -1.60
C SER A 148 7.10 9.97 -0.80
N LEU A 149 6.35 11.04 -0.51
CA LEU A 149 5.21 11.05 0.41
C LEU A 149 3.88 11.43 -0.25
N GLY A 150 3.91 11.88 -1.51
CA GLY A 150 2.71 12.35 -2.20
C GLY A 150 1.59 11.33 -2.26
N GLY A 151 1.92 10.05 -2.46
CA GLY A 151 0.92 8.98 -2.52
C GLY A 151 0.28 8.60 -1.18
N ILE A 152 0.81 9.10 -0.06
CA ILE A 152 0.29 8.87 1.30
C ILE A 152 -0.08 10.18 2.00
N ALA A 153 -0.08 11.31 1.28
CA ALA A 153 -0.31 12.64 1.86
C ALA A 153 -1.68 12.79 2.53
N ASP A 154 -2.68 12.07 2.07
CA ASP A 154 -4.05 12.12 2.58
C ASP A 154 -4.39 10.93 3.50
N MET A 155 -3.41 10.09 3.81
CA MET A 155 -3.57 8.96 4.71
C MET A 155 -3.71 9.44 6.16
N LYS A 156 -4.91 9.28 6.74
CA LYS A 156 -5.19 9.66 8.14
C LYS A 156 -4.88 8.54 9.14
N LYS A 157 -5.05 7.29 8.72
CA LYS A 157 -4.85 6.08 9.53
C LYS A 157 -3.98 5.10 8.76
N LEU A 158 -3.31 4.19 9.46
CA LEU A 158 -2.53 3.12 8.84
C LEU A 158 -3.43 2.27 7.92
N PRO A 159 -2.89 1.73 6.82
CA PRO A 159 -3.64 0.90 5.89
C PRO A 159 -4.02 -0.42 6.56
N GLN A 160 -5.14 -1.01 6.16
CA GLN A 160 -5.60 -2.30 6.64
C GLN A 160 -4.98 -3.47 5.87
N LEU A 161 -4.43 -3.22 4.69
CA LEU A 161 -3.77 -4.21 3.86
C LEU A 161 -2.68 -3.53 3.03
N ILE A 162 -1.59 -4.23 2.79
CA ILE A 162 -0.50 -3.76 1.93
C ILE A 162 -0.37 -4.71 0.75
N PHE A 163 -0.30 -4.14 -0.46
CA PHE A 163 0.02 -4.86 -1.69
C PHE A 163 1.42 -4.49 -2.16
N ILE A 164 2.30 -5.48 -2.32
CA ILE A 164 3.72 -5.28 -2.65
C ILE A 164 4.05 -5.98 -3.96
N ILE A 165 4.76 -5.29 -4.84
CA ILE A 165 5.41 -5.89 -6.01
C ILE A 165 6.90 -5.92 -5.76
N ASP A 166 7.47 -7.13 -5.67
CA ASP A 166 8.87 -7.42 -5.33
C ASP A 166 9.22 -7.18 -3.84
N THR A 167 9.19 -8.26 -3.08
CA THR A 167 9.51 -8.24 -1.64
C THR A 167 11.00 -8.05 -1.34
N ASN A 168 11.90 -8.32 -2.31
CA ASN A 168 13.34 -8.14 -2.10
C ASN A 168 13.72 -6.65 -2.09
N ILE A 169 13.17 -5.88 -3.03
CA ILE A 169 13.38 -4.44 -3.08
C ILE A 169 12.66 -3.76 -1.91
N GLU A 170 11.43 -4.18 -1.61
CA GLU A 170 10.57 -3.60 -0.58
C GLU A 170 10.69 -4.30 0.78
N SER A 171 11.86 -4.87 1.09
CA SER A 171 12.10 -5.64 2.34
C SER A 171 11.82 -4.83 3.61
N LEU A 172 12.08 -3.53 3.59
CA LEU A 172 11.75 -2.63 4.71
C LEU A 172 10.23 -2.50 4.90
N ALA A 173 9.46 -2.40 3.82
CA ALA A 173 8.01 -2.33 3.88
C ALA A 173 7.42 -3.62 4.47
N VAL A 174 7.95 -4.78 4.04
CA VAL A 174 7.57 -6.10 4.58
C VAL A 174 7.86 -6.18 6.07
N ALA A 175 9.06 -5.79 6.51
CA ALA A 175 9.47 -5.83 7.91
C ALA A 175 8.60 -4.92 8.80
N GLU A 176 8.26 -3.71 8.33
CA GLU A 176 7.41 -2.78 9.06
C GLU A 176 5.96 -3.27 9.13
N ALA A 177 5.41 -3.79 8.03
CA ALA A 177 4.07 -4.36 7.99
C ALA A 177 3.94 -5.55 8.95
N LYS A 178 4.93 -6.46 8.95
CA LYS A 178 5.02 -7.58 9.88
C LYS A 178 5.01 -7.11 11.33
N LYS A 179 5.83 -6.09 11.68
CA LYS A 179 5.91 -5.54 13.04
C LYS A 179 4.57 -4.98 13.52
N LEU A 180 3.76 -4.45 12.61
CA LEU A 180 2.44 -3.88 12.90
C LEU A 180 1.29 -4.87 12.70
N ASN A 181 1.57 -6.13 12.35
CA ASN A 181 0.58 -7.16 12.03
C ASN A 181 -0.41 -6.74 10.94
N ILE A 182 0.06 -5.97 9.94
CA ILE A 182 -0.73 -5.60 8.79
C ILE A 182 -0.63 -6.72 7.74
N PRO A 183 -1.75 -7.27 7.24
CA PRO A 183 -1.72 -8.33 6.25
C PRO A 183 -1.06 -7.87 4.95
N ILE A 184 -0.20 -8.73 4.42
CA ILE A 184 0.60 -8.47 3.22
C ILE A 184 0.13 -9.39 2.10
N VAL A 185 -0.23 -8.80 0.97
CA VAL A 185 -0.37 -9.46 -0.33
C VAL A 185 0.86 -9.10 -1.14
N ALA A 186 1.58 -10.06 -1.68
CA ALA A 186 2.78 -9.75 -2.45
C ALA A 186 2.93 -10.63 -3.70
N ILE A 187 3.40 -10.02 -4.78
CA ILE A 187 3.90 -10.73 -5.95
C ILE A 187 5.32 -11.21 -5.62
N LEU A 188 5.55 -12.50 -5.79
CA LEU A 188 6.80 -13.16 -5.45
C LEU A 188 7.40 -13.83 -6.68
N ASP A 189 8.55 -13.36 -7.10
CA ASP A 189 9.36 -14.06 -8.11
C ASP A 189 10.22 -15.16 -7.45
N THR A 190 10.90 -15.95 -8.24
CA THR A 190 11.68 -17.12 -7.80
C THR A 190 12.87 -16.78 -6.88
N ASN A 191 13.28 -15.53 -6.79
CA ASN A 191 14.34 -15.01 -5.89
C ASN A 191 13.81 -14.50 -4.55
N SER A 192 12.49 -14.43 -4.35
CA SER A 192 11.83 -13.86 -3.18
C SER A 192 11.71 -14.84 -2.00
N ASP A 193 11.52 -14.31 -0.79
CA ASP A 193 11.23 -15.11 0.41
C ASP A 193 9.73 -15.07 0.73
N PRO A 194 9.00 -16.20 0.65
CA PRO A 194 7.57 -16.24 0.93
C PRO A 194 7.21 -16.33 2.42
N THR A 195 8.20 -16.42 3.34
CA THR A 195 7.97 -16.84 4.73
C THR A 195 7.05 -15.90 5.52
N ASP A 196 7.17 -14.61 5.30
CA ASP A 196 6.46 -13.57 6.08
C ASP A 196 5.26 -12.96 5.33
N ILE A 197 4.85 -13.59 4.23
CA ILE A 197 3.78 -13.07 3.38
C ILE A 197 2.48 -13.83 3.64
N HIS A 198 1.41 -13.11 3.99
CA HIS A 198 0.11 -13.72 4.29
C HIS A 198 -0.58 -14.27 3.05
N PHE A 199 -0.49 -13.54 1.94
CA PHE A 199 -1.10 -13.90 0.66
C PHE A 199 -0.05 -13.82 -0.45
N PRO A 200 0.79 -14.85 -0.59
CA PRO A 200 1.81 -14.90 -1.63
C PRO A 200 1.19 -15.16 -3.00
N ILE A 201 1.61 -14.43 -4.01
CA ILE A 201 1.21 -14.63 -5.41
C ILE A 201 2.48 -14.92 -6.20
N PRO A 202 2.79 -16.17 -6.51
CA PRO A 202 3.94 -16.50 -7.33
C PRO A 202 3.77 -15.92 -8.74
N GLY A 203 4.75 -15.15 -9.20
CA GLY A 203 4.68 -14.53 -10.53
C GLY A 203 5.83 -13.58 -10.82
N ASN A 204 6.02 -13.26 -12.09
CA ASN A 204 7.05 -12.34 -12.58
C ASN A 204 6.80 -10.91 -12.09
N ASP A 205 7.80 -10.32 -11.45
CA ASP A 205 7.75 -8.97 -10.91
C ASP A 205 8.56 -7.94 -11.72
N ASP A 206 9.19 -8.36 -12.85
CA ASP A 206 10.02 -7.50 -13.70
C ASP A 206 9.33 -7.09 -15.00
N ALA A 207 8.51 -7.97 -15.58
CA ALA A 207 7.92 -7.73 -16.88
C ALA A 207 6.76 -6.71 -16.80
N ARG A 208 6.84 -5.62 -17.57
CA ARG A 208 5.78 -4.59 -17.63
C ARG A 208 4.39 -5.17 -17.91
N ARG A 209 4.31 -6.17 -18.82
CA ARG A 209 3.03 -6.82 -19.16
C ARG A 209 2.42 -7.55 -17.97
N SER A 210 3.25 -8.26 -17.19
CA SER A 210 2.82 -8.94 -15.96
C SER A 210 2.33 -7.94 -14.92
N ILE A 211 3.10 -6.87 -14.69
CA ILE A 211 2.75 -5.81 -13.74
C ILE A 211 1.43 -5.12 -14.12
N ASN A 212 1.25 -4.79 -15.40
CA ASN A 212 0.01 -4.19 -15.89
C ASN A 212 -1.19 -5.11 -15.63
N LEU A 213 -1.06 -6.40 -15.95
CA LEU A 213 -2.11 -7.38 -15.68
C LEU A 213 -2.48 -7.45 -14.19
N TYR A 214 -1.49 -7.45 -13.29
CA TYR A 214 -1.76 -7.43 -11.85
C TYR A 214 -2.50 -6.16 -11.44
N CYS A 215 -2.05 -5.02 -11.93
CA CYS A 215 -2.70 -3.73 -11.64
C CYS A 215 -4.13 -3.68 -12.17
N ASP A 216 -4.41 -4.21 -13.36
CA ASP A 216 -5.75 -4.26 -13.95
C ASP A 216 -6.70 -5.17 -13.15
N LEU A 217 -6.23 -6.35 -12.73
CA LEU A 217 -6.99 -7.27 -11.88
C LEU A 217 -7.30 -6.65 -10.51
N LEU A 218 -6.32 -5.98 -9.90
CA LEU A 218 -6.51 -5.24 -8.66
C LEU A 218 -7.52 -4.11 -8.83
N LYS A 219 -7.36 -3.27 -9.87
CA LYS A 219 -8.27 -2.17 -10.18
C LYS A 219 -9.71 -2.63 -10.25
N ASN A 220 -9.96 -3.67 -11.07
CA ASN A 220 -11.29 -4.22 -11.25
C ASN A 220 -11.87 -4.76 -9.92
N THR A 221 -11.03 -5.40 -9.10
CA THR A 221 -11.44 -5.91 -7.79
C THR A 221 -11.81 -4.78 -6.83
N ILE A 222 -10.98 -3.73 -6.75
CA ILE A 222 -11.22 -2.58 -5.86
C ILE A 222 -12.47 -1.82 -6.29
N ILE A 223 -12.63 -1.54 -7.60
CA ILE A 223 -13.82 -0.86 -8.13
C ILE A 223 -15.09 -1.68 -7.86
N ASN A 224 -15.03 -3.00 -8.04
CA ASN A 224 -16.17 -3.85 -7.73
C ASN A 224 -16.47 -3.87 -6.22
N ALA A 225 -15.44 -3.91 -5.37
CA ALA A 225 -15.61 -3.90 -3.93
C ALA A 225 -16.14 -2.56 -3.40
N SER A 226 -15.73 -1.44 -3.99
CA SER A 226 -16.19 -0.10 -3.58
C SER A 226 -17.69 0.12 -3.80
N LYS A 227 -18.31 -0.59 -4.76
CA LYS A 227 -19.77 -0.57 -4.98
C LYS A 227 -20.56 -1.23 -3.84
N PHE A 228 -19.91 -2.05 -3.03
CA PHE A 228 -20.49 -2.78 -1.90
C PHE A 228 -20.05 -2.23 -0.54
N ILE A 229 -19.54 -1.00 -0.49
CA ILE A 229 -19.23 -0.37 0.79
C ILE A 229 -20.55 -0.20 1.52
N GLU A 230 -20.79 -1.06 2.53
CA GLU A 230 -21.85 -0.85 3.50
C GLU A 230 -21.53 0.43 4.25
N ILE A 231 -22.31 1.46 4.02
CA ILE A 231 -22.32 2.68 4.84
C ILE A 231 -22.87 2.25 6.20
N LYS A 232 -22.00 1.77 7.08
CA LYS A 232 -22.38 1.66 8.48
C LYS A 232 -22.60 3.09 8.97
N PRO A 233 -23.80 3.45 9.46
CA PRO A 233 -23.99 4.74 10.08
C PRO A 233 -22.94 4.86 11.20
N ILE A 234 -22.18 5.94 11.18
CA ILE A 234 -21.22 6.27 12.23
C ILE A 234 -22.06 6.38 13.50
N ASP A 235 -21.85 5.46 14.43
CA ASP A 235 -22.56 5.43 15.69
C ASP A 235 -22.02 6.55 16.58
N ASP A 236 -22.44 7.79 16.32
CA ASP A 236 -22.10 9.01 17.08
C ASP A 236 -22.53 8.94 18.55
N SER A 237 -23.22 7.85 18.94
CA SER A 237 -23.70 7.63 20.32
C SER A 237 -22.56 7.32 21.30
N LYS A 238 -21.42 6.77 20.84
CA LYS A 238 -20.32 6.39 21.74
C LYS A 238 -19.37 7.55 22.08
N GLU A 239 -19.26 8.58 21.25
CA GLU A 239 -18.48 9.77 21.60
C GLU A 239 -19.27 10.72 22.53
N LYS A 240 -20.58 10.83 22.36
CA LYS A 240 -21.43 11.63 23.27
C LYS A 240 -21.52 11.07 24.69
N SER A 241 -21.40 9.74 24.85
CA SER A 241 -21.41 9.12 26.18
C SER A 241 -20.06 9.24 26.90
N LYS A 242 -18.94 9.28 26.20
CA LYS A 242 -17.61 9.54 26.80
C LYS A 242 -17.45 11.00 27.23
N ASN A 243 -17.89 11.94 26.41
CA ASN A 243 -17.85 13.36 26.75
C ASN A 243 -18.84 13.75 27.87
N LYS A 244 -19.99 13.05 28.01
CA LYS A 244 -20.88 13.25 29.15
C LYS A 244 -20.31 12.74 30.47
N LYS A 245 -19.55 11.61 30.45
CA LYS A 245 -18.88 11.10 31.67
C LYS A 245 -17.70 11.97 32.10
N LEU A 246 -16.90 12.48 31.15
CA LEU A 246 -15.79 13.40 31.49
C LEU A 246 -16.31 14.75 32.06
N ASN A 247 -17.42 15.27 31.55
CA ASN A 247 -17.98 16.51 32.05
C ASN A 247 -18.71 16.33 33.40
N ALA A 248 -19.25 15.14 33.70
CA ALA A 248 -19.83 14.85 34.99
C ALA A 248 -18.76 14.71 36.11
N GLU A 249 -17.61 14.10 35.83
CA GLU A 249 -16.51 13.99 36.81
C GLU A 249 -15.82 15.33 37.08
N THR A 250 -15.79 16.24 36.10
CA THR A 250 -15.19 17.60 36.30
C THR A 250 -16.13 18.52 37.10
N VAL A 251 -17.44 18.30 37.07
CA VAL A 251 -18.43 19.08 37.84
C VAL A 251 -18.43 18.61 39.30
N VAL A 252 -18.31 17.32 39.56
CA VAL A 252 -18.27 16.77 40.95
C VAL A 252 -16.99 17.21 41.68
N LYS A 253 -15.84 17.25 41.04
CA LYS A 253 -14.60 17.73 41.65
C LYS A 253 -14.59 19.24 41.97
N LYS A 254 -15.34 20.06 41.23
CA LYS A 254 -15.47 21.51 41.50
C LYS A 254 -16.47 21.85 42.60
N THR A 255 -17.36 20.94 42.99
CA THR A 255 -18.28 21.14 44.10
C THR A 255 -17.69 20.68 45.44
N GLU A 256 -16.74 19.76 45.45
CA GLU A 256 -16.04 19.34 46.69
C GLU A 256 -14.97 20.35 47.11
N GLU A 257 -14.34 21.13 46.21
CA GLU A 257 -13.36 22.15 46.55
C GLU A 257 -13.99 23.49 47.05
N LYS A 258 -15.31 23.64 47.06
CA LYS A 258 -16.00 24.86 47.56
C LYS A 258 -16.68 24.66 48.91
N SER A 259 -16.49 23.52 49.57
CA SER A 259 -17.07 23.20 50.87
C SER A 259 -16.04 22.89 51.97
N ILE A 260 -14.82 23.46 51.83
CA ILE A 260 -13.80 23.51 52.92
C ILE A 260 -13.45 24.98 53.19
#